data_8ad4e44924ed67b74447a119c86b92ec
#
_entry.id   8ad4e44924ed67b74447a119c86b92ec
#
_cell.length_a   1.000
_cell.length_b   1.000
_cell.length_c   1.000
_cell.angle_alpha   90.00
_cell.angle_beta   90.00
_cell.angle_gamma   90.00
#
_symmetry.space_group_name_H-M   'P 1'
#
loop_
_entity.id
_entity.type
_entity.pdbx_description
1 polymer ?
#
loop_
_entity_poly.entity_id
_entity_poly.type
_entity_poly.pdbx_seq_one_letter_code
_entity_poly.pdbx_strand_id
1 'polypeptide(L)'
;MIDELYITGAGVSESSGIPTFRGSDGFWTIGSENYTPQEMATRSMYENNPGEFLLWYFKRFASYNSVKPNSAHYWLSDKKLITQNIDGLDGKAGNTDYISIHGRLDKVVYYDDEMVHQVPFDAEWDKIRAEDISDDDI
;
A
#
# COMPACT_ATOMS: atom_id res chain seq x y z
N MET A 1 -11.42 -29.35 -15.32
CA MET A 1 -11.78 -28.45 -14.20
C MET A 1 -11.39 -27.03 -14.63
N ILE A 2 -12.33 -26.11 -14.63
CA ILE A 2 -11.99 -24.70 -14.88
C ILE A 2 -11.43 -24.17 -13.56
N ASP A 3 -10.13 -23.88 -13.52
CA ASP A 3 -9.53 -23.17 -12.40
C ASP A 3 -10.00 -21.72 -12.46
N GLU A 4 -10.82 -21.32 -11.52
CA GLU A 4 -11.30 -19.94 -11.43
C GLU A 4 -10.18 -19.04 -10.89
N LEU A 5 -9.92 -17.93 -11.57
CA LEU A 5 -9.03 -16.86 -11.15
C LEU A 5 -9.86 -15.62 -10.86
N TYR A 6 -9.70 -15.08 -9.67
CA TYR A 6 -10.37 -13.85 -9.25
C TYR A 6 -9.44 -12.66 -9.43
N ILE A 7 -9.97 -11.52 -9.87
CA ILE A 7 -9.23 -10.26 -10.01
C ILE A 7 -9.99 -9.19 -9.22
N THR A 8 -9.29 -8.52 -8.30
CA THR A 8 -9.89 -7.49 -7.45
C THR A 8 -9.20 -6.14 -7.58
N GLY A 9 -9.88 -5.10 -7.13
CA GLY A 9 -9.41 -3.72 -7.08
C GLY A 9 -9.94 -2.99 -5.86
N ALA A 10 -9.75 -1.68 -5.79
CA ALA A 10 -10.00 -0.85 -4.61
C ALA A 10 -11.41 -0.98 -4.02
N GLY A 11 -12.42 -1.24 -4.85
CA GLY A 11 -13.81 -1.38 -4.40
C GLY A 11 -14.03 -2.53 -3.41
N VAL A 12 -13.21 -3.58 -3.42
CA VAL A 12 -13.36 -4.69 -2.46
C VAL A 12 -12.98 -4.28 -1.04
N SER A 13 -12.13 -3.27 -0.88
CA SER A 13 -11.65 -2.77 0.43
C SER A 13 -12.44 -1.58 0.96
N GLU A 14 -13.37 -1.01 0.17
CA GLU A 14 -14.15 0.16 0.54
C GLU A 14 -15.00 -0.08 1.79
N SER A 15 -15.66 -1.23 1.88
CA SER A 15 -16.46 -1.60 3.07
C SER A 15 -15.62 -1.91 4.31
N SER A 16 -14.31 -2.03 4.18
CA SER A 16 -13.36 -2.09 5.30
C SER A 16 -12.92 -0.70 5.78
N GLY A 17 -13.33 0.38 5.10
CA GLY A 17 -12.98 1.75 5.42
C GLY A 17 -11.77 2.29 4.68
N ILE A 18 -11.27 1.59 3.65
CA ILE A 18 -10.21 2.09 2.78
C ILE A 18 -10.85 2.78 1.57
N PRO A 19 -10.66 4.09 1.38
CA PRO A 19 -11.25 4.80 0.27
C PRO A 19 -10.69 4.31 -1.07
N THR A 20 -11.51 4.36 -2.11
CA THR A 20 -11.06 4.06 -3.47
C THR A 20 -10.08 5.13 -3.96
N PHE A 21 -9.15 4.76 -4.84
CA PHE A 21 -8.08 5.67 -5.31
C PHE A 21 -8.59 6.97 -5.92
N ARG A 22 -9.77 6.97 -6.54
CA ARG A 22 -10.38 8.13 -7.23
C ARG A 22 -11.61 8.68 -6.52
N GLY A 23 -11.91 8.21 -5.31
CA GLY A 23 -12.96 8.80 -4.46
C GLY A 23 -12.55 10.18 -3.94
N SER A 24 -13.49 10.91 -3.32
CA SER A 24 -13.25 12.25 -2.76
C SER A 24 -12.08 12.30 -1.76
N ASP A 25 -11.87 11.23 -1.03
CA ASP A 25 -10.79 11.06 -0.05
C ASP A 25 -9.72 10.07 -0.55
N GLY A 26 -9.71 9.78 -1.86
CA GLY A 26 -8.84 8.79 -2.47
C GLY A 26 -7.40 9.26 -2.65
N PHE A 27 -6.53 8.30 -2.91
CA PHE A 27 -5.10 8.52 -3.11
C PHE A 27 -4.77 9.58 -4.17
N TRP A 28 -5.49 9.57 -5.31
CA TRP A 28 -5.26 10.48 -6.42
C TRP A 28 -5.96 11.84 -6.28
N THR A 29 -6.63 12.08 -5.14
CA THR A 29 -7.42 13.31 -4.93
C THR A 29 -6.73 14.28 -3.99
N ILE A 30 -5.92 13.76 -3.04
CA ILE A 30 -5.28 14.58 -2.01
C ILE A 30 -3.76 14.56 -2.24
N GLY A 31 -3.21 15.67 -2.71
CA GLY A 31 -1.76 15.93 -2.79
C GLY A 31 -1.14 16.31 -1.45
N SER A 32 0.09 16.77 -1.48
CA SER A 32 0.70 17.51 -0.38
C SER A 32 0.35 19.00 -0.49
N GLU A 33 0.89 19.80 0.39
CA GLU A 33 0.71 21.27 0.34
C GLU A 33 1.24 21.86 -0.98
N ASN A 34 2.33 21.31 -1.50
CA ASN A 34 3.05 21.85 -2.65
C ASN A 34 2.94 21.03 -3.93
N TYR A 35 2.49 19.77 -3.85
CA TYR A 35 2.54 18.81 -4.96
C TYR A 35 1.24 18.04 -5.11
N THR A 36 0.90 17.72 -6.35
CA THR A 36 -0.20 16.81 -6.68
C THR A 36 0.15 15.35 -6.31
N PRO A 37 -0.84 14.47 -6.15
CA PRO A 37 -0.57 13.05 -5.91
C PRO A 37 0.28 12.39 -7.01
N GLN A 38 0.12 12.82 -8.25
CA GLN A 38 0.88 12.32 -9.39
C GLN A 38 2.36 12.71 -9.33
N GLU A 39 2.66 13.91 -8.84
CA GLU A 39 4.03 14.37 -8.61
C GLU A 39 4.64 13.68 -7.40
N MET A 40 3.86 13.52 -6.31
CA MET A 40 4.30 12.84 -5.10
C MET A 40 4.63 11.37 -5.33
N ALA A 41 3.84 10.66 -6.13
CA ALA A 41 3.98 9.22 -6.34
C ALA A 41 5.04 8.88 -7.40
N THR A 42 6.20 9.52 -7.34
CA THR A 42 7.29 9.27 -8.28
C THR A 42 8.61 8.95 -7.57
N ARG A 43 9.47 8.15 -8.22
CA ARG A 43 10.83 7.90 -7.75
C ARG A 43 11.63 9.20 -7.63
N SER A 44 11.47 10.11 -8.60
CA SER A 44 12.13 11.41 -8.57
C SER A 44 11.76 12.24 -7.34
N MET A 45 10.51 12.18 -6.87
CA MET A 45 10.12 12.85 -5.64
C MET A 45 10.85 12.25 -4.44
N TYR A 46 10.93 10.93 -4.33
CA TYR A 46 11.70 10.28 -3.27
C TYR A 46 13.19 10.68 -3.30
N GLU A 47 13.80 10.72 -4.47
CA GLU A 47 15.23 11.06 -4.62
C GLU A 47 15.54 12.52 -4.29
N ASN A 48 14.63 13.45 -4.58
CA ASN A 48 14.86 14.89 -4.42
C ASN A 48 14.29 15.47 -3.11
N ASN A 49 13.17 14.91 -2.61
CA ASN A 49 12.49 15.37 -1.41
C ASN A 49 11.98 14.17 -0.58
N PRO A 50 12.90 13.33 -0.05
CA PRO A 50 12.55 12.06 0.60
C PRO A 50 11.67 12.26 1.84
N GLY A 51 11.91 13.25 2.66
CA GLY A 51 11.11 13.53 3.86
C GLY A 51 9.67 13.87 3.52
N GLU A 52 9.43 14.74 2.54
CA GLU A 52 8.05 15.08 2.10
C GLU A 52 7.36 13.88 1.47
N PHE A 53 8.08 13.10 0.65
CA PHE A 53 7.58 11.87 0.05
C PHE A 53 7.15 10.86 1.11
N LEU A 54 8.02 10.53 2.05
CA LEU A 54 7.75 9.54 3.09
C LEU A 54 6.65 9.98 4.04
N LEU A 55 6.62 11.26 4.42
CA LEU A 55 5.57 11.81 5.28
C LEU A 55 4.20 11.77 4.59
N TRP A 56 4.14 12.06 3.30
CA TRP A 56 2.91 11.99 2.52
C TRP A 56 2.38 10.55 2.44
N TYR A 57 3.25 9.56 2.20
CA TYR A 57 2.90 8.15 2.22
C TYR A 57 2.48 7.69 3.62
N PHE A 58 3.24 8.07 4.65
CA PHE A 58 2.94 7.72 6.03
C PHE A 58 1.55 8.20 6.46
N LYS A 59 1.23 9.46 6.24
CA LYS A 59 -0.07 10.04 6.58
C LYS A 59 -1.25 9.32 5.92
N ARG A 60 -1.05 8.73 4.76
CA ARG A 60 -2.12 8.02 4.03
C ARG A 60 -2.25 6.57 4.42
N PHE A 61 -1.14 5.90 4.59
CA PHE A 61 -1.14 4.44 4.62
C PHE A 61 -0.87 3.82 5.99
N ALA A 62 -0.27 4.54 6.93
CA ALA A 62 0.00 4.01 8.27
C ALA A 62 -1.26 3.51 8.97
N SER A 63 -2.38 4.23 8.82
CA SER A 63 -3.67 3.84 9.40
C SER A 63 -4.22 2.54 8.82
N TYR A 64 -3.84 2.15 7.61
CA TYR A 64 -4.33 0.92 6.96
C TYR A 64 -3.78 -0.33 7.63
N ASN A 65 -2.66 -0.21 8.37
CA ASN A 65 -2.13 -1.33 9.15
C ASN A 65 -3.14 -1.89 10.18
N SER A 66 -4.00 -1.04 10.74
CA SER A 66 -5.03 -1.42 11.71
C SER A 66 -6.36 -1.87 11.07
N VAL A 67 -6.55 -1.68 9.78
CA VAL A 67 -7.80 -2.02 9.08
C VAL A 67 -7.97 -3.54 9.01
N LYS A 68 -9.20 -3.99 9.18
CA LYS A 68 -9.58 -5.41 9.16
C LYS A 68 -10.20 -5.81 7.82
N PRO A 69 -9.96 -7.04 7.37
CA PRO A 69 -10.66 -7.61 6.23
C PRO A 69 -12.18 -7.60 6.43
N ASN A 70 -12.91 -7.51 5.33
CA ASN A 70 -14.36 -7.69 5.30
C ASN A 70 -14.75 -9.08 4.76
N SER A 71 -16.05 -9.33 4.67
CA SER A 71 -16.59 -10.63 4.23
C SER A 71 -16.11 -11.05 2.84
N ALA A 72 -15.87 -10.11 1.93
CA ALA A 72 -15.36 -10.42 0.60
C ALA A 72 -13.93 -10.97 0.64
N HIS A 73 -13.06 -10.37 1.46
CA HIS A 73 -11.70 -10.87 1.66
C HIS A 73 -11.69 -12.28 2.27
N TYR A 74 -12.54 -12.53 3.27
CA TYR A 74 -12.66 -13.87 3.86
C TYR A 74 -13.20 -14.90 2.86
N TRP A 75 -14.13 -14.50 2.00
CA TRP A 75 -14.64 -15.38 0.94
C TRP A 75 -13.55 -15.69 -0.12
N LEU A 76 -12.65 -14.76 -0.38
CA LEU A 76 -11.52 -14.90 -1.31
C LEU A 76 -10.33 -15.65 -0.70
N SER A 77 -10.35 -15.95 0.59
CA SER A 77 -9.17 -16.45 1.31
C SER A 77 -8.63 -17.80 0.82
N ASP A 78 -9.46 -18.62 0.18
CA ASP A 78 -9.10 -19.93 -0.39
C ASP A 78 -9.07 -19.91 -1.94
N LYS A 79 -9.15 -18.76 -2.56
CA LYS A 79 -9.22 -18.60 -4.02
C LYS A 79 -7.87 -18.17 -4.62
N LYS A 80 -7.64 -18.55 -5.88
CA LYS A 80 -6.56 -17.97 -6.68
C LYS A 80 -6.91 -16.53 -7.00
N LEU A 81 -6.08 -15.59 -6.54
CA LEU A 81 -6.41 -14.18 -6.57
C LEU A 81 -5.26 -13.34 -7.12
N ILE A 82 -5.60 -12.42 -8.02
CA ILE A 82 -4.76 -11.28 -8.38
C ILE A 82 -5.45 -10.03 -7.89
N THR A 83 -4.77 -9.22 -7.07
CA THR A 83 -5.31 -7.95 -6.61
C THR A 83 -4.47 -6.77 -7.08
N GLN A 84 -5.15 -5.66 -7.40
CA GLN A 84 -4.54 -4.36 -7.63
C GLN A 84 -4.30 -3.60 -6.31
N ASN A 85 -4.86 -4.11 -5.20
CA ASN A 85 -4.77 -3.46 -3.91
C ASN A 85 -3.43 -3.71 -3.25
N ILE A 86 -2.95 -2.69 -2.52
CA ILE A 86 -1.70 -2.71 -1.77
C ILE A 86 -1.91 -2.86 -0.26
N ASP A 87 -3.17 -2.91 0.20
CA ASP A 87 -3.57 -2.85 1.61
C ASP A 87 -3.25 -4.09 2.44
N GLY A 88 -2.96 -5.22 1.79
CA GLY A 88 -2.64 -6.47 2.46
C GLY A 88 -3.82 -7.18 3.12
N LEU A 89 -5.05 -6.72 2.91
CA LEU A 89 -6.24 -7.30 3.55
C LEU A 89 -6.51 -8.74 3.13
N ASP A 90 -6.18 -9.12 1.90
CA ASP A 90 -6.30 -10.50 1.43
C ASP A 90 -5.40 -11.45 2.26
N GLY A 91 -4.15 -11.05 2.52
CA GLY A 91 -3.25 -11.80 3.39
C GLY A 91 -3.73 -11.87 4.83
N LYS A 92 -4.25 -10.74 5.37
CA LYS A 92 -4.85 -10.71 6.71
C LYS A 92 -6.10 -11.60 6.84
N ALA A 93 -6.83 -11.80 5.74
CA ALA A 93 -7.98 -12.70 5.68
C ALA A 93 -7.58 -14.18 5.58
N GLY A 94 -6.29 -14.48 5.41
CA GLY A 94 -5.75 -15.83 5.36
C GLY A 94 -5.42 -16.36 3.96
N ASN A 95 -5.53 -15.53 2.91
CA ASN A 95 -5.09 -15.95 1.58
C ASN A 95 -3.56 -15.97 1.53
N THR A 96 -2.98 -17.16 1.31
CA THR A 96 -1.53 -17.37 1.24
C THR A 96 -1.00 -17.45 -0.20
N ASP A 97 -1.89 -17.44 -1.20
CA ASP A 97 -1.58 -17.63 -2.62
C ASP A 97 -2.22 -16.55 -3.48
N TYR A 98 -2.01 -15.28 -3.11
CA TYR A 98 -2.47 -14.14 -3.90
C TYR A 98 -1.30 -13.31 -4.43
N ILE A 99 -1.54 -12.62 -5.54
CA ILE A 99 -0.57 -11.75 -6.20
C ILE A 99 -1.03 -10.31 -6.11
N SER A 100 -0.27 -9.46 -5.42
CA SER A 100 -0.46 -8.00 -5.42
C SER A 100 0.40 -7.39 -6.52
N ILE A 101 -0.23 -7.02 -7.65
CA ILE A 101 0.51 -6.55 -8.84
C ILE A 101 1.12 -5.15 -8.70
N HIS A 102 0.70 -4.39 -7.71
CA HIS A 102 1.22 -3.05 -7.40
C HIS A 102 2.04 -3.01 -6.09
N GLY A 103 2.45 -4.18 -5.58
CA GLY A 103 3.17 -4.27 -4.31
C GLY A 103 2.24 -4.31 -3.09
N ARG A 104 2.84 -4.18 -1.91
CA ARG A 104 2.14 -4.30 -0.61
C ARG A 104 2.66 -3.26 0.37
N LEU A 105 1.76 -2.67 1.16
CA LEU A 105 2.11 -1.71 2.21
C LEU A 105 2.71 -2.36 3.45
N ASP A 106 2.47 -3.65 3.66
CA ASP A 106 2.99 -4.42 4.79
C ASP A 106 4.38 -5.02 4.53
N LYS A 107 4.97 -4.76 3.36
CA LYS A 107 6.30 -5.24 2.99
C LYS A 107 7.18 -4.12 2.48
N VAL A 108 8.47 -4.21 2.81
CA VAL A 108 9.49 -3.26 2.36
C VAL A 108 10.75 -3.99 1.91
N VAL A 109 11.55 -3.32 1.11
CA VAL A 109 12.92 -3.70 0.75
C VAL A 109 13.82 -2.51 1.02
N TYR A 110 15.12 -2.75 1.18
CA TYR A 110 16.07 -1.64 1.21
C TYR A 110 16.14 -0.95 -0.15
N TYR A 111 16.20 0.36 -0.13
CA TYR A 111 16.47 1.12 -1.34
C TYR A 111 17.94 0.97 -1.70
N ASP A 112 18.23 0.44 -2.87
CA ASP A 112 19.57 0.47 -3.46
C ASP A 112 19.49 0.75 -4.96
N ASP A 113 20.57 1.31 -5.52
CA ASP A 113 20.63 1.71 -6.92
C ASP A 113 20.69 0.51 -7.88
N GLU A 114 21.10 -0.65 -7.41
CA GLU A 114 21.26 -1.84 -8.23
C GLU A 114 19.95 -2.60 -8.41
N MET A 115 18.92 -2.29 -7.63
CA MET A 115 17.61 -2.96 -7.68
C MET A 115 17.69 -4.48 -7.71
N VAL A 116 18.71 -5.04 -7.04
CA VAL A 116 18.92 -6.48 -6.97
C VAL A 116 17.73 -7.12 -6.25
N HIS A 117 17.35 -8.31 -6.71
CA HIS A 117 16.24 -9.08 -6.14
C HIS A 117 16.41 -9.28 -4.61
N GLN A 118 15.75 -8.42 -3.86
CA GLN A 118 15.72 -8.49 -2.39
C GLN A 118 14.49 -9.27 -1.95
N VAL A 119 14.63 -10.00 -0.86
CA VAL A 119 13.49 -10.64 -0.19
C VAL A 119 12.78 -9.59 0.65
N PRO A 120 11.51 -9.26 0.38
CA PRO A 120 10.78 -8.28 1.16
C PRO A 120 10.62 -8.74 2.62
N PHE A 121 10.74 -7.81 3.55
CA PHE A 121 10.49 -8.04 4.99
C PHE A 121 9.30 -7.19 5.47
N ASP A 122 8.83 -7.45 6.69
CA ASP A 122 7.67 -6.76 7.24
C ASP A 122 7.96 -5.29 7.50
N ALA A 123 7.05 -4.42 7.05
CA ALA A 123 7.10 -2.99 7.34
C ALA A 123 6.70 -2.74 8.80
N GLU A 124 7.56 -2.06 9.55
CA GLU A 124 7.39 -1.81 10.98
C GLU A 124 6.61 -0.50 11.24
N TRP A 125 5.40 -0.38 10.68
CA TRP A 125 4.56 0.82 10.81
C TRP A 125 4.37 1.32 12.25
N ASP A 126 4.30 0.41 13.21
CA ASP A 126 4.08 0.73 14.62
C ASP A 126 5.29 1.41 15.28
N LYS A 127 6.46 1.35 14.64
CA LYS A 127 7.70 1.97 15.13
C LYS A 127 7.95 3.35 14.53
N ILE A 128 7.20 3.74 13.50
CA ILE A 128 7.37 5.00 12.80
C ILE A 128 6.35 6.02 13.30
N ARG A 129 6.78 7.23 13.61
CA ARG A 129 5.92 8.35 13.96
C ARG A 129 6.08 9.46 12.92
N ALA A 130 5.02 10.24 12.70
CA ALA A 130 5.06 11.33 11.73
C ALA A 130 6.10 12.40 12.08
N GLU A 131 6.32 12.66 13.37
CA GLU A 131 7.32 13.59 13.88
C GLU A 131 8.78 13.12 13.69
N ASP A 132 8.98 11.83 13.46
CA ASP A 132 10.31 11.24 13.26
C ASP A 132 10.73 11.28 11.77
N ILE A 133 9.83 11.69 10.87
CA ILE A 133 10.12 11.79 9.43
C ILE A 133 10.56 13.20 9.09
N SER A 134 11.86 13.39 8.91
CA SER A 134 12.46 14.64 8.45
C SER A 134 13.44 14.37 7.31
N ASP A 135 13.82 15.42 6.60
CA ASP A 135 14.82 15.33 5.53
C ASP A 135 16.23 15.02 6.06
N ASP A 136 16.46 15.27 7.35
CA ASP A 136 17.74 15.04 8.01
C ASP A 136 17.94 13.59 8.48
N ASP A 137 16.86 12.78 8.50
CA ASP A 137 16.86 11.42 9.05
C ASP A 137 16.89 10.32 7.96
N ILE A 138 17.12 10.69 6.69
CA ILE A 138 17.04 9.77 5.54
C ILE A 138 18.38 9.59 4.82
#